data_e0cab5a578d3e02dd80a390eba7fe0a0
#
_entry.id   e0cab5a578d3e02dd80a390eba7fe0a0
#
_cell.length_a   1.000
_cell.length_b   1.000
_cell.length_c   1.000
_cell.angle_alpha   90.00
_cell.angle_beta   90.00
_cell.angle_gamma   90.00
#
_symmetry.space_group_name_H-M   'P 1'
#
loop_
_entity.id
_entity.type
_entity.pdbx_description
1 polymer ?
#
loop_
_entity_poly.entity_id
_entity_poly.type
_entity_poly.pdbx_seq_one_letter_code
_entity_poly.pdbx_strand_id
1 'polypeptide(L)'
;MFDPTRDNETGCAWREPFALQVLGDSMEPEFPDRCIVIIEHAEQCHHGMYVFVEVEGVRWFRQYRTDTQGGEWLIALNPRYPEIDLRGLEWKVMGIIIQRNIRRRIKHYDY
;
A
#
# COMPACT_ATOMS: atom_id res chain seq x y z
N MET A 1 9.26 20.98 10.81
CA MET A 1 9.19 20.77 10.20
C MET A 1 9.20 20.68 9.98
N PHE A 2 9.61 20.99 10.12
CA PHE A 2 9.85 20.77 9.37
C PHE A 2 9.97 21.19 8.97
N ASP A 3 10.52 21.56 9.09
CA ASP A 3 10.88 21.75 8.29
C ASP A 3 11.08 21.94 7.64
N PRO A 4 11.33 22.43 7.81
CA PRO A 4 11.52 22.48 6.90
C PRO A 4 12.07 22.53 6.46
N THR A 5 12.44 22.75 6.57
CA THR A 5 12.79 22.57 5.91
C THR A 5 13.10 22.30 5.63
N ARG A 6 13.30 22.28 5.91
CA ARG A 6 13.49 21.68 5.32
C ARG A 6 13.46 21.31 4.52
N ASP A 7 13.74 21.59 4.55
CA ASP A 7 13.69 21.15 3.53
C ASP A 7 13.83 20.95 2.92
N ASN A 8 14.18 21.02 3.03
CA ASN A 8 14.23 20.65 2.20
C ASN A 8 14.45 20.26 1.78
N GLU A 9 14.73 20.14 1.96
CA GLU A 9 14.76 19.66 1.43
C GLU A 9 14.60 18.96 1.03
N THR A 10 14.73 18.87 1.18
CA THR A 10 14.27 18.37 0.86
C THR A 10 13.80 17.26 0.35
N GLY A 11 13.59 17.37 0.05
CA GLY A 11 12.98 16.44 -0.85
C GLY A 11 13.15 14.98 -0.49
N CYS A 12 14.15 14.63 0.23
CA CYS A 12 14.43 13.26 0.66
C CYS A 12 13.48 12.79 1.75
N ALA A 13 12.93 13.68 2.52
CA ALA A 13 12.10 13.32 3.68
C ALA A 13 10.82 12.56 3.26
N TRP A 14 10.18 12.96 2.17
CA TRP A 14 8.94 12.30 1.76
C TRP A 14 9.18 10.93 1.11
N ARG A 15 10.42 10.56 0.87
CA ARG A 15 10.76 9.22 0.38
C ARG A 15 11.11 8.24 1.49
N GLU A 16 11.15 8.72 2.72
CA GLU A 16 11.42 7.84 3.84
C GLU A 16 10.20 6.96 4.12
N PRO A 17 10.43 5.73 4.59
CA PRO A 17 9.31 4.87 4.99
C PRO A 17 8.48 5.53 6.08
N PHE A 18 7.19 5.28 6.04
CA PHE A 18 6.28 5.84 7.05
C PHE A 18 5.31 4.77 7.54
N ALA A 19 4.79 5.00 8.74
CA ALA A 19 3.87 4.07 9.38
C ALA A 19 2.43 4.49 9.11
N LEU A 20 1.56 3.50 8.92
CA LEU A 20 0.14 3.73 8.76
C LEU A 20 -0.60 2.68 9.55
N GLN A 21 -1.66 3.09 10.25
CA GLN A 21 -2.54 2.13 10.91
C GLN A 21 -3.63 1.69 9.95
N VAL A 22 -3.78 0.37 9.84
CA VAL A 22 -4.85 -0.21 9.03
C VAL A 22 -6.16 -0.08 9.78
N LEU A 23 -7.19 0.46 9.13
CA LEU A 23 -8.51 0.57 9.71
C LEU A 23 -9.47 -0.29 8.89
N GLY A 24 -10.22 -1.14 9.58
CA GLY A 24 -11.16 -2.05 8.95
C GLY A 24 -10.55 -3.41 8.69
N ASP A 25 -11.37 -4.29 8.10
CA ASP A 25 -11.04 -5.69 7.95
C ASP A 25 -10.85 -6.13 6.50
N SER A 26 -10.70 -5.17 5.58
CA SER A 26 -10.63 -5.49 4.16
C SER A 26 -9.40 -6.32 3.78
N MET A 27 -8.35 -6.23 4.57
CA MET A 27 -7.09 -6.94 4.29
C MET A 27 -6.82 -8.06 5.30
N GLU A 28 -7.84 -8.48 6.06
CA GLU A 28 -7.71 -9.66 6.91
C GLU A 28 -7.72 -10.92 6.05
N PRO A 29 -7.04 -11.97 6.48
CA PRO A 29 -6.39 -12.15 7.78
C PRO A 29 -4.96 -11.63 7.87
N GLU A 30 -4.33 -11.32 6.74
CA GLU A 30 -2.92 -10.94 6.75
C GLU A 30 -2.69 -9.64 7.51
N PHE A 31 -3.59 -8.67 7.34
CA PHE A 31 -3.47 -7.35 7.98
C PHE A 31 -4.72 -7.07 8.79
N PRO A 32 -4.74 -7.51 10.06
CA PRO A 32 -5.93 -7.29 10.90
C PRO A 32 -6.19 -5.82 11.16
N ASP A 33 -7.45 -5.53 11.46
CA ASP A 33 -7.85 -4.17 11.84
C ASP A 33 -6.91 -3.64 12.93
N ARG A 34 -6.47 -2.39 12.76
CA ARG A 34 -5.60 -1.64 13.68
C ARG A 34 -4.15 -2.07 13.72
N CYS A 35 -3.74 -3.02 12.88
CA CYS A 35 -2.31 -3.31 12.80
C CYS A 35 -1.57 -2.12 12.18
N ILE A 36 -0.26 -2.05 12.42
CA ILE A 36 0.57 -0.99 11.86
C ILE A 36 1.34 -1.59 10.70
N VAL A 37 1.37 -0.87 9.59
CA VAL A 37 2.19 -1.24 8.45
C VAL A 37 3.22 -0.15 8.19
N ILE A 38 4.37 -0.57 7.68
CA ILE A 38 5.39 0.37 7.23
C ILE A 38 5.35 0.35 5.71
N ILE A 39 5.27 1.54 5.15
CA ILE A 39 5.15 1.75 3.71
C ILE A 39 6.42 2.41 3.21
N GLU A 40 7.02 1.83 2.19
CA GLU A 40 8.16 2.42 1.50
C GLU A 40 7.65 3.08 0.23
N HIS A 41 8.10 4.31 -0.03
CA HIS A 41 7.73 5.01 -1.25
C HIS A 41 8.14 4.20 -2.47
N ALA A 42 7.23 4.07 -3.43
CA ALA A 42 7.47 3.35 -4.67
C ALA A 42 6.57 3.92 -5.76
N GLU A 43 7.05 3.87 -6.99
CA GLU A 43 6.28 4.32 -8.14
C GLU A 43 5.85 3.16 -9.01
N GLN A 44 6.31 1.94 -8.70
CA GLN A 44 5.99 0.73 -9.44
C GLN A 44 5.72 -0.40 -8.48
N CYS A 45 4.94 -1.37 -8.92
CA CYS A 45 4.66 -2.56 -8.14
C CYS A 45 4.56 -3.76 -9.07
N HIS A 46 4.64 -4.95 -8.48
CA HIS A 46 4.59 -6.22 -9.20
C HIS A 46 3.50 -7.10 -8.63
N HIS A 47 3.09 -8.09 -9.41
CA HIS A 47 2.06 -9.05 -9.00
C HIS A 47 2.35 -9.63 -7.61
N GLY A 48 1.34 -9.61 -6.76
CA GLY A 48 1.40 -10.16 -5.42
C GLY A 48 1.82 -9.20 -4.33
N MET A 49 2.31 -8.02 -4.69
CA MET A 49 2.73 -7.04 -3.69
C MET A 49 1.54 -6.40 -2.99
N TYR A 50 1.72 -6.11 -1.71
CA TYR A 50 0.77 -5.29 -0.97
C TYR A 50 1.15 -3.83 -1.18
N VAL A 51 0.17 -3.04 -1.60
CA VAL A 51 0.45 -1.70 -2.12
C VAL A 51 -0.47 -0.66 -1.50
N PHE A 52 0.03 0.56 -1.47
CA PHE A 52 -0.74 1.75 -1.15
C PHE A 52 -0.83 2.55 -2.44
N VAL A 53 -2.04 2.73 -2.95
CA VAL A 53 -2.27 3.31 -4.28
C VAL A 53 -3.35 4.37 -4.21
N GLU A 54 -3.33 5.24 -5.20
CA GLU A 54 -4.41 6.20 -5.40
C GLU A 54 -5.09 5.88 -6.73
N VAL A 55 -6.40 5.69 -6.69
CA VAL A 55 -7.22 5.38 -7.87
C VAL A 55 -8.30 6.45 -7.96
N GLU A 56 -8.30 7.21 -9.04
CA GLU A 56 -9.29 8.26 -9.28
C GLU A 56 -9.43 9.18 -8.06
N GLY A 57 -8.29 9.52 -7.44
CA GLY A 57 -8.27 10.42 -6.30
C GLY A 57 -8.54 9.78 -4.95
N VAL A 58 -8.82 8.49 -4.90
CA VAL A 58 -9.11 7.76 -3.66
C VAL A 58 -7.97 6.83 -3.34
N ARG A 59 -7.55 6.81 -2.08
CA ARG A 59 -6.43 5.98 -1.64
C ARG A 59 -6.92 4.64 -1.15
N TRP A 60 -6.17 3.58 -1.55
CA TRP A 60 -6.51 2.20 -1.22
C TRP A 60 -5.28 1.46 -0.74
N PHE A 61 -5.47 0.59 0.26
CA PHE A 61 -4.49 -0.41 0.66
C PHE A 61 -5.03 -1.76 0.21
N ARG A 62 -4.37 -2.38 -0.77
CA ARG A 62 -4.84 -3.61 -1.40
C ARG A 62 -3.65 -4.44 -1.86
N GLN A 63 -3.92 -5.64 -2.36
CA GLN A 63 -2.90 -6.43 -3.04
C GLN A 63 -3.02 -6.19 -4.54
N TYR A 64 -1.89 -5.93 -5.17
CA TYR A 64 -1.84 -5.74 -6.62
C TYR A 64 -1.73 -7.11 -7.28
N ARG A 65 -2.56 -7.36 -8.28
CA ARG A 65 -2.53 -8.61 -9.04
C ARG A 65 -2.66 -8.33 -10.52
N THR A 66 -1.97 -9.16 -11.30
CA THR A 66 -2.08 -9.15 -12.75
C THR A 66 -2.58 -10.51 -13.21
N ASP A 67 -3.21 -10.55 -14.37
CA ASP A 67 -3.60 -11.80 -14.99
C ASP A 67 -2.76 -12.07 -16.23
N THR A 68 -2.98 -13.20 -16.90
CA THR A 68 -2.18 -13.62 -18.06
C THR A 68 -2.47 -12.81 -19.31
N GLN A 69 -3.51 -11.98 -19.28
CA GLN A 69 -3.94 -11.18 -20.43
C GLN A 69 -3.60 -9.70 -20.25
N GLY A 70 -2.75 -9.38 -19.28
CA GLY A 70 -2.35 -8.00 -19.04
C GLY A 70 -3.31 -7.20 -18.19
N GLY A 71 -4.34 -7.82 -17.62
CA GLY A 71 -5.26 -7.15 -16.72
C GLY A 71 -4.57 -6.83 -15.40
N GLU A 72 -4.97 -5.71 -14.79
CA GLU A 72 -4.42 -5.25 -13.52
C GLU A 72 -5.57 -5.05 -12.53
N TRP A 73 -5.38 -5.53 -11.32
CA TRP A 73 -6.43 -5.58 -10.31
C TRP A 73 -5.89 -5.20 -8.96
N LEU A 74 -6.76 -4.61 -8.14
CA LEU A 74 -6.52 -4.45 -6.72
C LEU A 74 -7.48 -5.37 -5.98
N ILE A 75 -6.92 -6.24 -5.14
CA ILE A 75 -7.66 -7.30 -4.46
C ILE A 75 -7.62 -7.06 -2.97
N ALA A 76 -8.79 -7.03 -2.34
CA ALA A 76 -8.88 -7.11 -0.89
C ALA A 76 -8.72 -8.58 -0.50
N LEU A 77 -7.96 -8.85 0.56
CA LEU A 77 -7.76 -10.24 0.99
C LEU A 77 -9.04 -10.82 1.60
N ASN A 78 -9.88 -9.98 2.16
CA ASN A 78 -11.19 -10.39 2.66
C ASN A 78 -12.15 -10.44 1.48
N PRO A 79 -12.72 -11.62 1.16
CA PRO A 79 -13.56 -11.77 -0.03
C PRO A 79 -14.89 -11.02 0.03
N ARG A 80 -15.23 -10.43 1.17
CA ARG A 80 -16.42 -9.59 1.26
C ARG A 80 -16.29 -8.30 0.49
N TYR A 81 -15.06 -7.88 0.17
CA TYR A 81 -14.80 -6.61 -0.51
C TYR A 81 -14.56 -6.89 -2.00
N PRO A 82 -15.12 -6.07 -2.88
CA PRO A 82 -14.99 -6.32 -4.31
C PRO A 82 -13.58 -6.05 -4.82
N GLU A 83 -13.23 -6.72 -5.90
CA GLU A 83 -12.01 -6.44 -6.63
C GLU A 83 -12.18 -5.14 -7.42
N ILE A 84 -11.07 -4.44 -7.61
CA ILE A 84 -11.05 -3.22 -8.39
C ILE A 84 -10.29 -3.49 -9.68
N ASP A 85 -11.00 -3.44 -10.82
CA ASP A 85 -10.40 -3.56 -12.13
C ASP A 85 -9.81 -2.19 -12.49
N LEU A 86 -8.50 -2.15 -12.67
CA LEU A 86 -7.81 -0.87 -12.93
C LEU A 86 -7.90 -0.42 -14.37
N ARG A 87 -8.48 -1.23 -15.25
CA ARG A 87 -8.56 -0.90 -16.67
C ARG A 87 -9.41 0.36 -16.88
N GLY A 88 -8.84 1.33 -17.58
CA GLY A 88 -9.55 2.57 -17.87
C GLY A 88 -9.58 3.58 -16.74
N LEU A 89 -8.95 3.28 -15.61
CA LEU A 89 -8.92 4.19 -14.47
C LEU A 89 -7.55 4.86 -14.38
N GLU A 90 -7.55 6.08 -13.86
CA GLU A 90 -6.30 6.76 -13.53
C GLU A 90 -5.86 6.31 -12.14
N TRP A 91 -4.67 5.73 -12.07
CA TRP A 91 -4.17 5.25 -10.78
C TRP A 91 -2.65 5.35 -10.73
N LYS A 92 -2.13 5.40 -9.53
CA LYS A 92 -0.68 5.43 -9.34
C LYS A 92 -0.33 4.72 -8.03
N VAL A 93 0.84 4.10 -8.03
CA VAL A 93 1.42 3.51 -6.84
C VAL A 93 2.02 4.63 -6.01
N MET A 94 1.71 4.65 -4.72
CA MET A 94 2.29 5.60 -3.77
C MET A 94 3.34 4.92 -2.92
N GLY A 95 3.16 3.64 -2.63
CA GLY A 95 4.13 2.91 -1.85
C GLY A 95 3.82 1.42 -1.80
N ILE A 96 4.78 0.67 -1.27
CA ILE A 96 4.64 -0.77 -1.04
C ILE A 96 4.81 -1.04 0.44
N ILE A 97 4.11 -2.06 0.92
CA ILE A 97 4.16 -2.43 2.33
C ILE A 97 5.38 -3.32 2.54
N ILE A 98 6.29 -2.89 3.41
CA ILE A 98 7.52 -3.64 3.68
C ILE A 98 7.50 -4.30 5.04
N GLN A 99 6.56 -3.95 5.91
CA GLN A 99 6.55 -4.48 7.27
C GLN A 99 5.14 -4.37 7.86
N ARG A 100 4.78 -5.37 8.68
CA ARG A 100 3.55 -5.37 9.45
C ARG A 100 3.90 -5.57 10.92
N ASN A 101 3.25 -4.84 11.81
CA ASN A 101 3.42 -4.98 13.25
C ASN A 101 2.06 -5.25 13.88
N ILE A 102 1.94 -6.41 14.53
CA ILE A 102 0.76 -6.79 15.30
C ILE A 102 1.24 -7.05 16.72
N ARG A 103 0.87 -6.16 17.66
CA ARG A 103 1.22 -6.33 19.07
C ARG A 103 2.70 -6.68 19.27
N ARG A 104 3.59 -5.91 18.64
CA ARG A 104 5.05 -6.08 18.69
C ARG A 104 5.57 -7.29 17.92
N ARG A 105 4.72 -8.02 17.18
CA ARG A 105 5.17 -9.07 16.27
C ARG A 105 5.35 -8.45 14.90
N ILE A 106 6.58 -8.48 14.44
CA ILE A 106 6.96 -7.82 13.20
C ILE A 106 7.16 -8.86 12.12
N LYS A 107 6.54 -8.63 10.97
CA LYS A 107 6.75 -9.44 9.77
C LYS A 107 7.24 -8.52 8.66
N HIS A 108 8.28 -8.94 7.99
CA HIS A 108 8.84 -8.23 6.85
C HIS A 108 8.35 -8.85 5.56
N TYR A 109 8.14 -8.01 4.55
CA TYR A 109 7.73 -8.47 3.22
C TYR A 109 8.89 -8.25 2.27
N ASP A 110 9.31 -9.33 1.66
CA ASP A 110 10.46 -9.38 0.77
C ASP A 110 9.93 -9.82 -0.60
N TYR A 111 9.86 -8.87 -1.51
CA TYR A 111 9.22 -9.10 -2.80
C TYR A 111 10.19 -9.50 -3.90
#